data_5bbccaeaf6d084cacaecd66abac78225
#
_entry.id   5bbccaeaf6d084cacaecd66abac78225
#
_cell.length_a   1.000
_cell.length_b   1.000
_cell.length_c   1.000
_cell.angle_alpha   90.00
_cell.angle_beta   90.00
_cell.angle_gamma   90.00
#
_symmetry.space_group_name_H-M   'P 1'
#
loop_
_entity.id
_entity.type
_entity.pdbx_description
1 polymer ?
#
loop_
_entity_poly.entity_id
_entity_poly.type
_entity_poly.pdbx_seq_one_letter_code
_entity_poly.pdbx_strand_id
1 'polypeptide(L)'
;MGRCALGNDEQKRSNGLDTNPIATRIDDLKGRTESLRGYLDLAEQQERFEEVTRELEQPDVWNDPERAQTLNRERAKLEKLVTRMQTLINGLQDAEELFAMAREEGDDDTLESVVDDLAGYERTIEGLEFRRMFSGEMDSANAFVDIQAGSGGTEAQDWAEMLLRMYLRWIERRGFTSELIEVSEGEQAGIKSATIRVEGDHAFGWLRTETGVHRLVRKSPFDSGNRRHTSFASVYVSPELDEDIEIDVDPSDLRVDVYRASGAGGQHVNRTESAVRITHQPTGIVVQCQNDRSQHKNRATAMNQLRAKLWEREMEAQRAQAAEVEESKADIGWGSQIRSYVLDQSRIKDLRTGVEVGNTQAVLDGDLDGFIEASLKAGL
;
A
#
# COMPACT_ATOMS: atom_id res chain seq x y z
N MET A 1 -3.47 77.22 31.09
CA MET A 1 -4.61 76.68 30.40
C MET A 1 -4.08 75.45 29.62
N GLY A 2 -4.20 74.24 29.98
CA GLY A 2 -5.26 73.48 30.59
C GLY A 2 -5.69 72.38 29.68
N ARG A 3 -5.70 71.20 30.17
CA ARG A 3 -6.33 69.92 29.68
C ARG A 3 -5.35 68.95 29.10
N CYS A 4 -4.95 67.95 29.86
CA CYS A 4 -5.63 66.66 30.04
C CYS A 4 -5.84 65.90 28.71
N ALA A 5 -5.02 64.90 28.46
CA ALA A 5 -5.36 63.75 27.71
C ALA A 5 -5.21 62.49 28.59
N LEU A 6 -6.31 62.13 29.21
CA LEU A 6 -6.53 60.78 29.74
C LEU A 6 -7.07 59.92 28.61
N GLY A 7 -6.63 58.68 28.55
CA GLY A 7 -7.40 57.65 27.92
C GLY A 7 -6.81 57.06 26.65
N ASN A 8 -5.88 56.13 26.78
CA ASN A 8 -5.68 55.05 25.80
C ASN A 8 -5.02 53.81 26.47
N ASP A 9 -5.73 53.29 27.45
CA ASP A 9 -5.31 52.07 28.15
C ASP A 9 -6.47 51.08 28.27
N GLU A 10 -7.24 50.93 27.21
CA GLU A 10 -8.30 49.92 27.14
C GLU A 10 -8.46 49.38 25.74
N GLN A 11 -7.43 48.76 25.19
CA GLN A 11 -7.57 47.79 24.06
C GLN A 11 -6.41 46.80 24.08
N LYS A 12 -6.14 46.14 25.19
CA LYS A 12 -5.60 44.80 25.19
C LYS A 12 -6.73 43.90 24.72
N ARG A 13 -6.86 43.75 23.39
CA ARG A 13 -7.67 42.71 22.78
C ARG A 13 -7.12 41.39 23.28
N SER A 14 -7.93 40.65 24.01
CA SER A 14 -7.74 39.24 24.28
C SER A 14 -7.67 38.52 22.91
N ASN A 15 -6.46 38.32 22.45
CA ASN A 15 -6.25 37.25 21.41
C ASN A 15 -6.36 35.92 22.16
N GLY A 16 -7.55 35.55 22.59
CA GLY A 16 -7.83 34.21 23.05
C GLY A 16 -7.55 33.26 21.87
N LEU A 17 -6.93 32.11 22.14
CA LEU A 17 -6.72 31.06 21.19
C LEU A 17 -8.06 30.72 20.48
N ASP A 18 -8.03 30.62 19.19
CA ASP A 18 -9.23 30.16 18.44
C ASP A 18 -9.53 28.69 18.83
N THR A 19 -10.61 28.49 19.57
CA THR A 19 -11.00 27.19 20.12
C THR A 19 -11.68 26.27 19.10
N ASN A 20 -12.18 26.81 17.97
CA ASN A 20 -12.85 26.00 16.94
C ASN A 20 -11.93 24.95 16.27
N PRO A 21 -10.67 25.26 15.90
CA PRO A 21 -9.76 24.26 15.36
C PRO A 21 -9.45 23.13 16.35
N ILE A 22 -9.35 23.46 17.64
CA ILE A 22 -9.07 22.47 18.70
C ILE A 22 -10.26 21.50 18.84
N ALA A 23 -11.48 22.02 18.90
CA ALA A 23 -12.69 21.20 18.96
C ALA A 23 -12.79 20.26 17.76
N THR A 24 -12.61 20.79 16.54
CA THR A 24 -12.65 20.00 15.31
C THR A 24 -11.60 18.91 15.31
N ARG A 25 -10.39 19.20 15.83
CA ARG A 25 -9.30 18.23 15.93
C ARG A 25 -9.61 17.11 16.93
N ILE A 26 -10.21 17.43 18.08
CA ILE A 26 -10.66 16.44 19.07
C ILE A 26 -11.69 15.49 18.42
N ASP A 27 -12.70 16.05 17.74
CA ASP A 27 -13.74 15.25 17.08
C ASP A 27 -13.15 14.34 16.00
N ASP A 28 -12.21 14.84 15.17
CA ASP A 28 -11.51 14.04 14.15
C ASP A 28 -10.73 12.89 14.79
N LEU A 29 -9.91 13.17 15.80
CA LEU A 29 -9.10 12.15 16.48
C LEU A 29 -9.96 11.10 17.18
N LYS A 30 -11.09 11.48 17.77
CA LYS A 30 -12.09 10.54 18.34
C LYS A 30 -12.69 9.65 17.27
N GLY A 31 -13.11 10.21 16.14
CA GLY A 31 -13.66 9.46 15.01
C GLY A 31 -12.68 8.44 14.43
N ARG A 32 -11.41 8.86 14.28
CA ARG A 32 -10.31 7.98 13.83
C ARG A 32 -10.03 6.87 14.85
N THR A 33 -10.02 7.20 16.15
CA THR A 33 -9.82 6.22 17.22
C THR A 33 -10.93 5.19 17.29
N GLU A 34 -12.21 5.60 17.14
CA GLU A 34 -13.34 4.67 17.11
C GLU A 34 -13.29 3.76 15.87
N SER A 35 -12.88 4.31 14.72
CA SER A 35 -12.63 3.50 13.52
C SER A 35 -11.55 2.46 13.77
N LEU A 36 -10.42 2.84 14.37
CA LEU A 36 -9.34 1.92 14.75
C LEU A 36 -9.82 0.85 15.72
N ARG A 37 -10.63 1.21 16.72
CA ARG A 37 -11.21 0.28 17.70
C ARG A 37 -12.04 -0.81 17.02
N GLY A 38 -12.88 -0.43 16.06
CA GLY A 38 -13.70 -1.38 15.29
C GLY A 38 -12.86 -2.31 14.42
N TYR A 39 -11.83 -1.77 13.78
CA TYR A 39 -10.97 -2.56 12.88
C TYR A 39 -9.97 -3.48 13.59
N LEU A 40 -9.47 -3.06 14.76
CA LEU A 40 -8.54 -3.86 15.54
C LEU A 40 -9.24 -4.91 16.41
N ASP A 41 -10.58 -4.97 16.31
CA ASP A 41 -11.41 -5.84 17.16
C ASP A 41 -10.93 -5.83 18.63
N LEU A 42 -10.78 -4.57 19.15
CA LEU A 42 -10.16 -4.35 20.46
C LEU A 42 -10.77 -5.22 21.57
N ALA A 43 -12.07 -5.53 21.48
CA ALA A 43 -12.75 -6.38 22.44
C ALA A 43 -12.25 -7.82 22.37
N GLU A 44 -12.09 -8.38 21.17
CA GLU A 44 -11.55 -9.73 20.94
C GLU A 44 -10.08 -9.81 21.35
N GLN A 45 -9.27 -8.78 21.01
CA GLN A 45 -7.87 -8.71 21.41
C GLN A 45 -7.71 -8.63 22.93
N GLN A 46 -8.60 -7.95 23.62
CA GLN A 46 -8.61 -7.88 25.08
C GLN A 46 -9.01 -9.22 25.71
N GLU A 47 -10.04 -9.88 25.18
CA GLU A 47 -10.44 -11.22 25.62
C GLU A 47 -9.32 -12.22 25.42
N ARG A 48 -8.67 -12.19 24.25
CA ARG A 48 -7.52 -13.03 23.94
C ARG A 48 -6.32 -12.75 24.85
N PHE A 49 -6.06 -11.50 25.19
CA PHE A 49 -5.03 -11.13 26.16
C PHE A 49 -5.29 -11.74 27.54
N GLU A 50 -6.54 -11.71 28.00
CA GLU A 50 -6.94 -12.32 29.27
C GLU A 50 -6.82 -13.86 29.24
N GLU A 51 -7.19 -14.50 28.12
CA GLU A 51 -7.03 -15.95 27.92
C GLU A 51 -5.56 -16.37 27.97
N VAL A 52 -4.70 -15.73 27.17
CA VAL A 52 -3.26 -16.03 27.12
C VAL A 52 -2.60 -15.80 28.48
N THR A 53 -3.03 -14.75 29.19
CA THR A 53 -2.53 -14.49 30.56
C THR A 53 -2.92 -15.62 31.50
N ARG A 54 -4.16 -16.09 31.43
CA ARG A 54 -4.69 -17.21 32.24
C ARG A 54 -4.02 -18.56 31.88
N GLU A 55 -3.73 -18.77 30.57
CA GLU A 55 -2.99 -19.97 30.15
C GLU A 55 -1.57 -19.98 30.73
N LEU A 56 -0.88 -18.83 30.73
CA LEU A 56 0.48 -18.70 31.29
C LEU A 56 0.54 -18.91 32.81
N GLU A 57 -0.57 -18.78 33.55
CA GLU A 57 -0.67 -19.08 34.95
C GLU A 57 -0.71 -20.61 35.24
N GLN A 58 -1.01 -21.40 34.20
CA GLN A 58 -1.09 -22.87 34.37
C GLN A 58 0.31 -23.51 34.44
N PRO A 59 0.59 -24.35 35.47
CA PRO A 59 1.91 -24.95 35.62
C PRO A 59 2.34 -25.84 34.44
N ASP A 60 1.40 -26.43 33.73
CA ASP A 60 1.65 -27.33 32.60
C ASP A 60 2.30 -26.64 31.40
N VAL A 61 2.02 -25.37 31.21
CA VAL A 61 2.60 -24.57 30.09
C VAL A 61 4.12 -24.47 30.25
N TRP A 62 4.62 -24.40 31.46
CA TRP A 62 6.06 -24.27 31.75
C TRP A 62 6.84 -25.57 31.55
N ASN A 63 6.16 -26.70 31.35
CA ASN A 63 6.79 -27.96 30.98
C ASN A 63 7.17 -28.01 29.50
N ASP A 64 6.60 -27.10 28.66
CA ASP A 64 6.92 -26.96 27.25
C ASP A 64 7.49 -25.53 26.98
N PRO A 65 8.83 -25.43 26.90
CA PRO A 65 9.49 -24.13 26.75
C PRO A 65 9.12 -23.38 25.44
N GLU A 66 8.86 -24.10 24.34
CA GLU A 66 8.51 -23.49 23.06
C GLU A 66 7.11 -22.90 23.12
N ARG A 67 6.15 -23.61 23.66
CA ARG A 67 4.79 -23.12 23.89
C ARG A 67 4.78 -21.93 24.85
N ALA A 68 5.50 -22.01 25.97
CA ALA A 68 5.61 -20.91 26.92
C ALA A 68 6.21 -19.65 26.28
N GLN A 69 7.23 -19.81 25.45
CA GLN A 69 7.85 -18.68 24.73
C GLN A 69 6.88 -18.06 23.72
N THR A 70 6.13 -18.86 22.98
CA THR A 70 5.13 -18.40 22.00
C THR A 70 4.02 -17.60 22.69
N LEU A 71 3.43 -18.15 23.75
CA LEU A 71 2.40 -17.48 24.55
C LEU A 71 2.90 -16.18 25.19
N ASN A 72 4.15 -16.15 25.69
CA ASN A 72 4.73 -14.92 26.23
C ASN A 72 4.90 -13.83 25.16
N ARG A 73 5.33 -14.19 23.93
CA ARG A 73 5.43 -13.25 22.81
C ARG A 73 4.06 -12.73 22.41
N GLU A 74 3.07 -13.61 22.32
CA GLU A 74 1.68 -13.26 22.02
C GLU A 74 1.13 -12.30 23.09
N ARG A 75 1.28 -12.63 24.37
CA ARG A 75 0.87 -11.77 25.47
C ARG A 75 1.48 -10.38 25.40
N ALA A 76 2.81 -10.29 25.21
CA ALA A 76 3.50 -9.01 25.13
C ALA A 76 3.01 -8.14 23.94
N LYS A 77 2.67 -8.78 22.81
CA LYS A 77 2.13 -8.10 21.63
C LYS A 77 0.72 -7.58 21.90
N LEU A 78 -0.15 -8.39 22.49
CA LEU A 78 -1.52 -8.03 22.86
C LEU A 78 -1.55 -6.94 23.93
N GLU A 79 -0.77 -7.08 25.00
CA GLU A 79 -0.62 -6.10 26.07
C GLU A 79 -0.25 -4.72 25.53
N LYS A 80 0.75 -4.67 24.66
CA LYS A 80 1.21 -3.43 24.03
C LYS A 80 0.11 -2.75 23.20
N LEU A 81 -0.67 -3.55 22.46
CA LEU A 81 -1.77 -3.03 21.64
C LEU A 81 -2.92 -2.51 22.51
N VAL A 82 -3.42 -3.36 23.42
CA VAL A 82 -4.56 -3.05 24.29
C VAL A 82 -4.24 -1.83 25.18
N THR A 83 -3.07 -1.83 25.84
CA THR A 83 -2.65 -0.71 26.68
C THR A 83 -2.54 0.60 25.88
N ARG A 84 -1.97 0.54 24.68
CA ARG A 84 -1.80 1.73 23.83
C ARG A 84 -3.16 2.30 23.38
N MET A 85 -4.09 1.45 22.99
CA MET A 85 -5.44 1.85 22.61
C MET A 85 -6.21 2.42 23.81
N GLN A 86 -6.14 1.78 24.98
CA GLN A 86 -6.81 2.25 26.19
C GLN A 86 -6.26 3.61 26.64
N THR A 87 -4.94 3.79 26.62
CA THR A 87 -4.30 5.08 26.93
C THR A 87 -4.75 6.18 25.98
N LEU A 88 -4.88 5.86 24.68
CA LEU A 88 -5.34 6.81 23.67
C LEU A 88 -6.80 7.22 23.90
N ILE A 89 -7.70 6.24 24.14
CA ILE A 89 -9.14 6.48 24.38
C ILE A 89 -9.33 7.36 25.63
N ASN A 90 -8.67 7.00 26.73
CA ASN A 90 -8.77 7.75 27.98
C ASN A 90 -8.17 9.14 27.83
N GLY A 91 -6.99 9.25 27.20
CA GLY A 91 -6.34 10.53 26.99
C GLY A 91 -7.13 11.51 26.11
N LEU A 92 -7.82 11.02 25.07
CA LEU A 92 -8.72 11.85 24.26
C LEU A 92 -9.96 12.31 25.02
N GLN A 93 -10.47 11.47 25.93
CA GLN A 93 -11.57 11.85 26.81
C GLN A 93 -11.12 12.93 27.81
N ASP A 94 -9.98 12.73 28.45
CA ASP A 94 -9.40 13.71 29.39
C ASP A 94 -9.11 15.05 28.68
N ALA A 95 -8.60 15.01 27.45
CA ALA A 95 -8.33 16.22 26.67
C ALA A 95 -9.63 16.97 26.31
N GLU A 96 -10.71 16.26 25.99
CA GLU A 96 -12.03 16.87 25.74
C GLU A 96 -12.59 17.58 26.99
N GLU A 97 -12.49 16.92 28.16
CA GLU A 97 -12.93 17.48 29.43
C GLU A 97 -12.09 18.73 29.84
N LEU A 98 -10.77 18.64 29.71
CA LEU A 98 -9.86 19.76 29.96
C LEU A 98 -10.11 20.91 28.98
N PHE A 99 -10.32 20.63 27.69
CA PHE A 99 -10.67 21.62 26.68
C PHE A 99 -11.98 22.39 27.07
N ALA A 100 -13.01 21.64 27.48
CA ALA A 100 -14.30 22.24 27.87
C ALA A 100 -14.13 23.19 29.06
N MET A 101 -13.39 22.77 30.10
CA MET A 101 -13.11 23.59 31.29
C MET A 101 -12.26 24.81 30.94
N ALA A 102 -11.17 24.64 30.23
CA ALA A 102 -10.28 25.73 29.85
C ALA A 102 -10.97 26.79 28.97
N ARG A 103 -11.88 26.35 28.09
CA ARG A 103 -12.69 27.26 27.26
C ARG A 103 -13.67 28.07 28.08
N GLU A 104 -14.29 27.50 29.14
CA GLU A 104 -15.20 28.19 30.01
C GLU A 104 -14.48 29.22 30.92
N GLU A 105 -13.26 28.87 31.36
CA GLU A 105 -12.45 29.73 32.24
C GLU A 105 -11.58 30.72 31.45
N GLY A 106 -11.42 30.56 30.15
CA GLY A 106 -10.54 31.38 29.30
C GLY A 106 -9.06 31.19 29.64
N ASP A 107 -8.70 29.94 29.99
CA ASP A 107 -7.32 29.56 30.38
C ASP A 107 -6.53 29.12 29.12
N ASP A 108 -5.80 30.09 28.54
CA ASP A 108 -5.00 29.88 27.34
C ASP A 108 -3.82 28.90 27.58
N ASP A 109 -3.24 28.86 28.80
CA ASP A 109 -2.12 27.97 29.12
C ASP A 109 -2.58 26.51 29.12
N THR A 110 -3.76 26.21 29.66
CA THR A 110 -4.37 24.87 29.59
C THR A 110 -4.76 24.50 28.16
N LEU A 111 -5.25 25.44 27.34
CA LEU A 111 -5.54 25.21 25.94
C LEU A 111 -4.28 24.83 25.13
N GLU A 112 -3.14 25.50 25.38
CA GLU A 112 -1.86 25.14 24.76
C GLU A 112 -1.43 23.70 25.15
N SER A 113 -1.57 23.34 26.43
CA SER A 113 -1.27 21.97 26.89
C SER A 113 -2.13 20.94 26.20
N VAL A 114 -3.44 21.19 26.02
CA VAL A 114 -4.33 20.29 25.27
C VAL A 114 -3.87 20.16 23.82
N VAL A 115 -3.43 21.23 23.16
CA VAL A 115 -2.92 21.18 21.78
C VAL A 115 -1.69 20.27 21.66
N ASP A 116 -0.78 20.36 22.64
CA ASP A 116 0.43 19.52 22.68
C ASP A 116 0.09 18.04 22.91
N ASP A 117 -0.85 17.75 23.82
CA ASP A 117 -1.34 16.39 24.07
C ASP A 117 -2.01 15.80 22.81
N LEU A 118 -2.88 16.59 22.14
CA LEU A 118 -3.50 16.17 20.88
C LEU A 118 -2.47 15.84 19.80
N ALA A 119 -1.35 16.58 19.73
CA ALA A 119 -0.26 16.26 18.80
C ALA A 119 0.44 14.92 19.15
N GLY A 120 0.47 14.55 20.42
CA GLY A 120 0.94 13.25 20.90
C GLY A 120 -0.01 12.10 20.49
N TYR A 121 -1.31 12.31 20.68
CA TYR A 121 -2.34 11.33 20.30
C TYR A 121 -2.41 11.14 18.80
N GLU A 122 -2.33 12.21 18.01
CA GLU A 122 -2.31 12.15 16.55
C GLU A 122 -1.18 11.25 16.03
N ARG A 123 0.06 11.46 16.51
CA ARG A 123 1.20 10.57 16.18
C ARG A 123 0.97 9.12 16.58
N THR A 124 0.26 8.89 17.67
CA THR A 124 -0.09 7.54 18.13
C THR A 124 -1.11 6.89 17.21
N ILE A 125 -2.14 7.63 16.80
CA ILE A 125 -3.17 7.20 15.85
C ILE A 125 -2.54 6.88 14.50
N GLU A 126 -1.72 7.80 13.96
CA GLU A 126 -0.99 7.59 12.70
C GLU A 126 -0.15 6.30 12.72
N GLY A 127 0.56 6.05 13.83
CA GLY A 127 1.34 4.82 13.99
C GLY A 127 0.48 3.55 14.11
N LEU A 128 -0.75 3.62 14.60
CA LEU A 128 -1.68 2.50 14.64
C LEU A 128 -2.37 2.28 13.29
N GLU A 129 -2.77 3.36 12.61
CA GLU A 129 -3.29 3.32 11.25
C GLU A 129 -2.25 2.72 10.29
N PHE A 130 -0.99 3.16 10.40
CA PHE A 130 0.12 2.60 9.63
C PHE A 130 0.28 1.10 9.85
N ARG A 131 0.29 0.64 11.12
CA ARG A 131 0.38 -0.79 11.43
C ARG A 131 -0.79 -1.59 10.89
N ARG A 132 -1.96 -1.00 10.83
CA ARG A 132 -3.15 -1.61 10.25
C ARG A 132 -3.02 -1.76 8.74
N MET A 133 -2.55 -0.73 8.06
CA MET A 133 -2.35 -0.76 6.61
C MET A 133 -1.40 -1.90 6.19
N PHE A 134 -0.44 -2.27 7.08
CA PHE A 134 0.58 -3.27 6.83
C PHE A 134 0.49 -4.44 7.84
N SER A 135 -0.69 -5.05 7.92
CA SER A 135 -0.94 -6.19 8.82
C SER A 135 -0.75 -7.56 8.14
N GLY A 136 -0.59 -7.58 6.82
CA GLY A 136 -0.33 -8.80 6.07
C GLY A 136 1.06 -9.35 6.36
N GLU A 137 1.19 -10.67 6.38
CA GLU A 137 2.45 -11.37 6.67
C GLU A 137 3.59 -10.96 5.73
N MET A 138 3.26 -10.66 4.47
CA MET A 138 4.22 -10.28 3.44
C MET A 138 4.31 -8.77 3.21
N ASP A 139 3.53 -7.96 3.94
CA ASP A 139 3.49 -6.51 3.71
C ASP A 139 4.85 -5.83 3.91
N SER A 140 5.73 -6.40 4.74
CA SER A 140 7.10 -5.91 4.95
C SER A 140 8.09 -6.28 3.83
N ALA A 141 7.68 -7.15 2.90
CA ALA A 141 8.55 -7.63 1.82
C ALA A 141 8.79 -6.55 0.75
N ASN A 142 9.86 -6.73 -0.02
CA ASN A 142 10.04 -6.05 -1.29
C ASN A 142 8.97 -6.51 -2.29
N ALA A 143 8.80 -5.81 -3.40
CA ALA A 143 7.78 -6.11 -4.38
C ALA A 143 8.34 -6.33 -5.79
N PHE A 144 7.66 -7.17 -6.55
CA PHE A 144 7.72 -7.16 -8.01
C PHE A 144 6.45 -6.53 -8.55
N VAL A 145 6.60 -5.63 -9.52
CA VAL A 145 5.48 -4.98 -10.22
C VAL A 145 5.55 -5.35 -11.68
N ASP A 146 4.58 -6.13 -12.13
CA ASP A 146 4.44 -6.52 -13.53
C ASP A 146 3.37 -5.64 -14.19
N ILE A 147 3.73 -4.98 -15.28
CA ILE A 147 2.84 -4.13 -16.08
C ILE A 147 2.68 -4.78 -17.45
N GLN A 148 1.45 -4.95 -17.90
CA GLN A 148 1.15 -5.56 -19.19
C GLN A 148 0.15 -4.71 -19.98
N ALA A 149 0.46 -4.47 -21.26
CA ALA A 149 -0.47 -3.82 -22.18
C ALA A 149 -1.68 -4.74 -22.47
N GLY A 150 -2.87 -4.17 -22.43
CA GLY A 150 -4.08 -4.86 -22.85
C GLY A 150 -4.15 -5.05 -24.38
N SER A 151 -5.25 -5.60 -24.88
CA SER A 151 -5.44 -5.96 -26.30
C SER A 151 -5.67 -4.78 -27.26
N GLY A 152 -5.26 -3.56 -26.89
CA GLY A 152 -5.51 -2.31 -27.64
C GLY A 152 -4.43 -1.89 -28.64
N GLY A 153 -3.46 -2.75 -28.99
CA GLY A 153 -2.37 -2.41 -29.90
C GLY A 153 -1.47 -1.27 -29.39
N THR A 154 -1.01 -0.39 -30.28
CA THR A 154 -0.07 0.71 -29.96
C THR A 154 -0.56 1.62 -28.82
N GLU A 155 -1.84 1.92 -28.75
CA GLU A 155 -2.42 2.74 -27.67
C GLU A 155 -2.30 2.08 -26.28
N ALA A 156 -2.51 0.78 -26.20
CA ALA A 156 -2.37 0.02 -24.95
C ALA A 156 -0.89 -0.12 -24.55
N GLN A 157 -0.01 -0.26 -25.52
CA GLN A 157 1.44 -0.31 -25.30
C GLN A 157 2.00 1.03 -24.81
N ASP A 158 1.53 2.14 -25.36
CA ASP A 158 1.88 3.48 -24.88
C ASP A 158 1.31 3.73 -23.48
N TRP A 159 0.09 3.25 -23.20
CA TRP A 159 -0.49 3.34 -21.86
C TRP A 159 0.31 2.55 -20.83
N ALA A 160 0.77 1.36 -21.16
CA ALA A 160 1.63 0.55 -20.28
C ALA A 160 2.96 1.26 -19.98
N GLU A 161 3.56 1.94 -20.97
CA GLU A 161 4.77 2.76 -20.75
C GLU A 161 4.49 3.98 -19.84
N MET A 162 3.35 4.62 -20.00
CA MET A 162 2.94 5.72 -19.11
C MET A 162 2.77 5.24 -17.66
N LEU A 163 2.19 4.05 -17.44
CA LEU A 163 2.07 3.44 -16.12
C LEU A 163 3.45 3.10 -15.54
N LEU A 164 4.32 2.51 -16.34
CA LEU A 164 5.70 2.22 -15.94
C LEU A 164 6.39 3.49 -15.42
N ARG A 165 6.33 4.57 -16.19
CA ARG A 165 6.90 5.86 -15.79
C ARG A 165 6.26 6.42 -14.51
N MET A 166 4.96 6.30 -14.38
CA MET A 166 4.20 6.75 -13.21
C MET A 166 4.65 6.03 -11.94
N TYR A 167 4.76 4.70 -11.99
CA TYR A 167 5.22 3.91 -10.83
C TYR A 167 6.70 4.16 -10.51
N LEU A 168 7.58 4.25 -11.51
CA LEU A 168 9.01 4.57 -11.27
C LEU A 168 9.16 5.92 -10.57
N ARG A 169 8.39 6.93 -10.93
CA ARG A 169 8.42 8.24 -10.27
C ARG A 169 7.84 8.20 -8.85
N TRP A 170 6.81 7.41 -8.63
CA TRP A 170 6.27 7.21 -7.30
C TRP A 170 7.29 6.51 -6.38
N ILE A 171 7.95 5.46 -6.88
CA ILE A 171 9.01 4.74 -6.18
C ILE A 171 10.15 5.69 -5.78
N GLU A 172 10.61 6.52 -6.73
CA GLU A 172 11.64 7.53 -6.48
C GLU A 172 11.22 8.55 -5.42
N ARG A 173 10.00 9.07 -5.50
CA ARG A 173 9.44 10.02 -4.52
C ARG A 173 9.32 9.45 -3.11
N ARG A 174 9.03 8.16 -2.99
CA ARG A 174 8.97 7.44 -1.71
C ARG A 174 10.36 7.12 -1.14
N GLY A 175 11.42 7.33 -1.91
CA GLY A 175 12.78 6.98 -1.53
C GLY A 175 13.06 5.47 -1.59
N PHE A 176 12.24 4.73 -2.34
CA PHE A 176 12.47 3.32 -2.62
C PHE A 176 13.47 3.15 -3.75
N THR A 177 14.13 2.00 -3.80
CA THR A 177 15.01 1.64 -4.92
C THR A 177 14.24 0.81 -5.93
N SER A 178 14.42 1.09 -7.22
CA SER A 178 13.82 0.30 -8.30
C SER A 178 14.88 -0.31 -9.19
N GLU A 179 14.68 -1.56 -9.57
CA GLU A 179 15.47 -2.26 -10.58
C GLU A 179 14.53 -2.74 -11.70
N LEU A 180 14.80 -2.31 -12.92
CA LEU A 180 14.04 -2.76 -14.08
C LEU A 180 14.57 -4.14 -14.51
N ILE A 181 13.81 -5.20 -14.21
CA ILE A 181 14.22 -6.58 -14.45
C ILE A 181 14.05 -6.94 -15.92
N GLU A 182 12.91 -6.55 -16.50
CA GLU A 182 12.58 -6.85 -17.88
C GLU A 182 11.71 -5.77 -18.49
N VAL A 183 11.94 -5.48 -19.78
CA VAL A 183 11.06 -4.69 -20.63
C VAL A 183 10.94 -5.35 -21.97
N SER A 184 9.70 -5.54 -22.42
CA SER A 184 9.39 -5.94 -23.78
C SER A 184 8.83 -4.74 -24.55
N GLU A 185 9.61 -4.22 -25.50
CA GLU A 185 9.22 -3.05 -26.28
C GLU A 185 8.01 -3.32 -27.18
N GLY A 186 7.20 -2.29 -27.40
CA GLY A 186 6.12 -2.30 -28.38
C GLY A 186 6.66 -2.31 -29.83
N GLU A 187 5.79 -2.60 -30.77
CA GLU A 187 6.20 -2.68 -32.20
C GLU A 187 6.40 -1.31 -32.82
N GLN A 188 5.66 -0.29 -32.41
CA GLN A 188 5.72 1.07 -32.93
C GLN A 188 5.98 2.10 -31.85
N ALA A 189 5.42 1.92 -30.65
CA ALA A 189 5.60 2.78 -29.50
C ALA A 189 5.22 2.02 -28.24
N GLY A 190 5.69 2.51 -27.08
CA GLY A 190 5.34 1.95 -25.78
C GLY A 190 5.97 0.60 -25.49
N ILE A 191 5.42 -0.12 -24.53
CA ILE A 191 5.89 -1.43 -24.07
C ILE A 191 4.76 -2.46 -24.11
N LYS A 192 5.10 -3.72 -24.40
CA LYS A 192 4.18 -4.86 -24.27
C LYS A 192 4.06 -5.28 -22.80
N SER A 193 5.19 -5.32 -22.11
CA SER A 193 5.28 -5.64 -20.68
C SER A 193 6.53 -5.06 -20.06
N ALA A 194 6.49 -4.86 -18.75
CA ALA A 194 7.67 -4.53 -17.95
C ALA A 194 7.53 -5.17 -16.56
N THR A 195 8.66 -5.59 -15.99
CA THR A 195 8.78 -6.06 -14.60
C THR A 195 9.77 -5.18 -13.86
N ILE A 196 9.34 -4.61 -12.74
CA ILE A 196 10.16 -3.79 -11.84
C ILE A 196 10.28 -4.54 -10.52
N ARG A 197 11.50 -4.66 -10.00
CA ARG A 197 11.74 -4.99 -8.59
C ARG A 197 11.77 -3.70 -7.79
N VAL A 198 11.03 -3.64 -6.72
CA VAL A 198 10.96 -2.49 -5.81
C VAL A 198 11.46 -2.90 -4.45
N GLU A 199 12.51 -2.23 -3.98
CA GLU A 199 13.13 -2.47 -2.68
C GLU A 199 12.89 -1.28 -1.76
N GLY A 200 12.33 -1.55 -0.58
CA GLY A 200 12.03 -0.52 0.41
C GLY A 200 11.16 -1.05 1.55
N ASP A 201 11.06 -0.24 2.60
CA ASP A 201 10.29 -0.61 3.78
C ASP A 201 8.79 -0.73 3.46
N HIS A 202 8.25 -1.94 3.57
CA HIS A 202 6.86 -2.28 3.23
C HIS A 202 6.52 -2.01 1.74
N ALA A 203 7.48 -2.22 0.82
CA ALA A 203 7.26 -1.95 -0.61
C ALA A 203 6.07 -2.74 -1.17
N PHE A 204 5.96 -4.04 -0.84
CA PHE A 204 4.81 -4.86 -1.23
C PHE A 204 3.52 -4.36 -0.57
N GLY A 205 3.55 -4.08 0.73
CA GLY A 205 2.39 -3.59 1.46
C GLY A 205 1.81 -2.31 0.86
N TRP A 206 2.65 -1.37 0.41
CA TRP A 206 2.22 -0.17 -0.29
C TRP A 206 1.60 -0.46 -1.66
N LEU A 207 2.19 -1.36 -2.44
CA LEU A 207 1.84 -1.56 -3.84
C LEU A 207 0.77 -2.63 -4.07
N ARG A 208 0.54 -3.54 -3.12
CA ARG A 208 -0.38 -4.68 -3.28
C ARG A 208 -1.78 -4.30 -3.77
N THR A 209 -2.26 -3.13 -3.33
CA THR A 209 -3.59 -2.63 -3.72
C THR A 209 -3.63 -2.07 -5.14
N GLU A 210 -2.49 -1.92 -5.82
CA GLU A 210 -2.41 -1.45 -7.21
C GLU A 210 -2.60 -2.60 -8.24
N THR A 211 -2.74 -3.84 -7.76
CA THR A 211 -3.07 -4.99 -8.62
C THR A 211 -4.46 -4.81 -9.23
N GLY A 212 -4.53 -4.83 -10.57
CA GLY A 212 -5.78 -4.73 -11.32
C GLY A 212 -5.64 -4.05 -12.68
N VAL A 213 -6.79 -3.72 -13.26
CA VAL A 213 -6.86 -3.10 -14.59
C VAL A 213 -6.97 -1.58 -14.48
N HIS A 214 -6.09 -0.89 -15.18
CA HIS A 214 -6.04 0.57 -15.30
C HIS A 214 -6.59 1.00 -16.66
N ARG A 215 -7.63 1.81 -16.66
CA ARG A 215 -8.29 2.30 -17.88
C ARG A 215 -7.86 3.71 -18.21
N LEU A 216 -7.32 3.93 -19.41
CA LEU A 216 -7.03 5.25 -19.97
C LEU A 216 -8.10 5.65 -20.97
N VAL A 217 -8.56 6.88 -20.87
CA VAL A 217 -9.41 7.55 -21.88
C VAL A 217 -8.77 8.88 -22.26
N ARG A 218 -8.35 9.02 -23.51
CA ARG A 218 -7.72 10.24 -24.03
C ARG A 218 -7.96 10.40 -25.54
N LYS A 219 -7.64 11.57 -26.08
CA LYS A 219 -7.45 11.74 -27.50
C LYS A 219 -6.17 11.06 -27.94
N SER A 220 -6.26 10.18 -28.95
CA SER A 220 -5.12 9.38 -29.41
C SER A 220 -4.07 10.25 -30.10
N PRO A 221 -2.79 10.16 -29.69
CA PRO A 221 -1.70 10.78 -30.43
C PRO A 221 -1.34 10.00 -31.71
N PHE A 222 -1.80 8.75 -31.84
CA PHE A 222 -1.51 7.86 -32.98
C PHE A 222 -2.63 7.86 -34.04
N ASP A 223 -3.80 8.43 -33.71
CA ASP A 223 -4.92 8.55 -34.65
C ASP A 223 -4.88 9.90 -35.36
N SER A 224 -4.75 9.87 -36.69
CA SER A 224 -4.76 11.08 -37.53
C SER A 224 -6.03 11.91 -37.36
N GLY A 225 -7.14 11.31 -36.94
CA GLY A 225 -8.42 11.97 -36.64
C GLY A 225 -8.51 12.53 -35.22
N ASN A 226 -7.47 12.38 -34.40
CA ASN A 226 -7.43 12.83 -33.00
C ASN A 226 -8.68 12.42 -32.19
N ARG A 227 -9.20 11.22 -32.48
CA ARG A 227 -10.41 10.69 -31.85
C ARG A 227 -10.12 10.21 -30.42
N ARG A 228 -11.16 10.15 -29.63
CA ARG A 228 -11.11 9.64 -28.25
C ARG A 228 -11.02 8.12 -28.28
N HIS A 229 -9.96 7.58 -27.64
CA HIS A 229 -9.72 6.14 -27.51
C HIS A 229 -9.75 5.73 -26.04
N THR A 230 -10.08 4.47 -25.81
CA THR A 230 -10.01 3.83 -24.50
C THR A 230 -9.01 2.69 -24.58
N SER A 231 -8.03 2.70 -23.68
CA SER A 231 -6.98 1.69 -23.60
C SER A 231 -6.94 1.08 -22.21
N PHE A 232 -6.51 -0.14 -22.12
CA PHE A 232 -6.39 -0.88 -20.87
C PHE A 232 -4.96 -1.39 -20.72
N ALA A 233 -4.46 -1.39 -19.49
CA ALA A 233 -3.26 -2.09 -19.09
C ALA A 233 -3.49 -2.68 -17.71
N SER A 234 -2.88 -3.82 -17.44
CA SER A 234 -2.95 -4.49 -16.14
C SER A 234 -1.66 -4.28 -15.37
N VAL A 235 -1.80 -4.08 -14.08
CA VAL A 235 -0.71 -4.08 -13.10
C VAL A 235 -0.91 -5.25 -12.18
N TYR A 236 0.15 -5.96 -11.88
CA TYR A 236 0.17 -7.07 -10.97
C TYR A 236 1.34 -6.91 -10.00
N VAL A 237 1.06 -7.02 -8.72
CA VAL A 237 2.07 -6.83 -7.67
C VAL A 237 2.21 -8.12 -6.88
N SER A 238 3.44 -8.61 -6.75
CA SER A 238 3.78 -9.79 -5.95
C SER A 238 4.91 -9.49 -4.97
N PRO A 239 4.93 -10.14 -3.79
CA PRO A 239 6.01 -9.96 -2.84
C PRO A 239 7.30 -10.64 -3.33
N GLU A 240 8.45 -10.07 -2.97
CA GLU A 240 9.72 -10.78 -3.05
C GLU A 240 9.83 -11.71 -1.84
N LEU A 241 9.91 -13.01 -2.10
CA LEU A 241 10.07 -14.00 -1.06
C LEU A 241 11.56 -14.15 -0.71
N ASP A 242 11.87 -14.17 0.58
CA ASP A 242 13.19 -14.54 1.06
C ASP A 242 13.52 -15.99 0.66
N GLU A 243 14.80 -16.29 0.47
CA GLU A 243 15.25 -17.64 0.05
C GLU A 243 14.88 -18.76 1.04
N ASP A 244 14.50 -18.39 2.27
CA ASP A 244 14.15 -19.32 3.34
C ASP A 244 12.67 -19.78 3.34
N ILE A 245 11.81 -19.21 2.49
CA ILE A 245 10.44 -19.73 2.35
C ILE A 245 10.46 -20.85 1.33
N GLU A 246 10.54 -22.09 1.82
CA GLU A 246 10.44 -23.33 1.04
C GLU A 246 9.06 -23.46 0.38
N ILE A 247 8.86 -22.76 -0.75
CA ILE A 247 7.89 -23.28 -1.71
C ILE A 247 8.61 -24.41 -2.42
N ASP A 248 8.23 -25.65 -2.09
CA ASP A 248 8.77 -26.84 -2.70
C ASP A 248 8.36 -26.88 -4.17
N VAL A 249 9.21 -26.31 -5.01
CA VAL A 249 9.03 -26.33 -6.48
C VAL A 249 9.81 -27.50 -7.00
N ASP A 250 9.10 -28.55 -7.42
CA ASP A 250 9.75 -29.70 -8.03
C ASP A 250 10.44 -29.26 -9.35
N PRO A 251 11.76 -29.45 -9.46
CA PRO A 251 12.49 -29.14 -10.69
C PRO A 251 11.93 -29.85 -11.94
N SER A 252 11.25 -30.99 -11.78
CA SER A 252 10.63 -31.72 -12.90
C SER A 252 9.42 -31.01 -13.49
N ASP A 253 8.78 -30.12 -12.73
CA ASP A 253 7.65 -29.33 -13.17
C ASP A 253 8.07 -28.03 -13.90
N LEU A 254 9.38 -27.77 -13.95
CA LEU A 254 9.93 -26.58 -14.57
C LEU A 254 10.46 -26.86 -15.97
N ARG A 255 9.91 -26.16 -16.93
CA ARG A 255 10.53 -26.01 -18.24
C ARG A 255 11.38 -24.74 -18.25
N VAL A 256 12.68 -24.92 -18.41
CA VAL A 256 13.65 -23.83 -18.50
C VAL A 256 14.12 -23.68 -19.93
N ASP A 257 13.75 -22.58 -20.58
CA ASP A 257 14.19 -22.21 -21.92
C ASP A 257 15.25 -21.10 -21.81
N VAL A 258 16.38 -21.31 -22.47
CA VAL A 258 17.46 -20.31 -22.56
C VAL A 258 17.44 -19.74 -23.97
N TYR A 259 17.48 -18.41 -24.08
CA TYR A 259 17.42 -17.75 -25.35
C TYR A 259 18.33 -16.50 -25.39
N ARG A 260 18.52 -15.97 -26.59
CA ARG A 260 19.30 -14.74 -26.77
C ARG A 260 18.43 -13.55 -26.44
N ALA A 261 18.92 -12.72 -25.51
CA ALA A 261 18.24 -11.47 -25.18
C ALA A 261 18.06 -10.61 -26.45
N SER A 262 16.86 -10.12 -26.68
CA SER A 262 16.53 -9.15 -27.72
C SER A 262 16.25 -7.80 -27.07
N GLY A 263 17.19 -6.85 -27.12
CA GLY A 263 17.01 -5.52 -26.56
C GLY A 263 18.16 -4.58 -26.93
N ALA A 264 18.01 -3.29 -26.67
CA ALA A 264 18.99 -2.22 -26.95
C ALA A 264 20.23 -2.31 -26.04
N GLY A 265 20.98 -3.41 -26.13
CA GLY A 265 22.25 -3.63 -25.44
C GLY A 265 23.31 -3.99 -26.48
N GLY A 266 24.51 -3.36 -26.39
CA GLY A 266 25.59 -3.45 -27.35
C GLY A 266 25.94 -4.88 -27.82
N GLN A 267 26.79 -5.03 -28.85
CA GLN A 267 27.13 -6.28 -29.57
C GLN A 267 27.39 -7.55 -28.71
N HIS A 268 27.64 -7.39 -27.40
CA HIS A 268 27.91 -8.51 -26.49
C HIS A 268 26.64 -9.17 -25.94
N VAL A 269 25.53 -8.44 -25.76
CA VAL A 269 24.26 -8.95 -25.23
C VAL A 269 23.57 -9.85 -26.25
N ASN A 270 23.73 -9.55 -27.54
CA ASN A 270 23.10 -10.31 -28.63
C ASN A 270 23.87 -11.59 -29.04
N ARG A 271 25.02 -11.89 -28.41
CA ARG A 271 25.86 -13.06 -28.74
C ARG A 271 25.79 -14.19 -27.71
N THR A 272 25.34 -13.93 -26.50
CA THR A 272 25.27 -14.93 -25.43
C THR A 272 23.83 -15.28 -25.11
N GLU A 273 23.53 -16.56 -24.99
CA GLU A 273 22.23 -17.08 -24.55
C GLU A 273 22.15 -16.98 -23.03
N SER A 274 22.02 -15.73 -22.51
CA SER A 274 21.97 -15.45 -21.07
C SER A 274 20.56 -15.23 -20.54
N ALA A 275 19.58 -14.98 -21.43
CA ALA A 275 18.18 -14.83 -21.02
C ALA A 275 17.57 -16.18 -20.64
N VAL A 276 16.84 -16.20 -19.56
CA VAL A 276 16.20 -17.40 -19.00
C VAL A 276 14.70 -17.17 -18.91
N ARG A 277 13.93 -18.11 -19.46
CA ARG A 277 12.48 -18.21 -19.27
C ARG A 277 12.20 -19.49 -18.50
N ILE A 278 11.45 -19.39 -17.43
CA ILE A 278 10.99 -20.53 -16.65
C ILE A 278 9.47 -20.60 -16.76
N THR A 279 8.99 -21.76 -17.18
CA THR A 279 7.56 -22.07 -17.22
C THR A 279 7.29 -23.16 -16.22
N HIS A 280 6.42 -22.90 -15.26
CA HIS A 280 5.90 -23.91 -14.34
C HIS A 280 4.75 -24.64 -15.02
N GLN A 281 4.95 -25.90 -15.39
CA GLN A 281 4.01 -26.66 -16.23
C GLN A 281 2.64 -26.86 -15.59
N PRO A 282 2.53 -27.19 -14.27
CA PRO A 282 1.23 -27.41 -13.64
C PRO A 282 0.36 -26.15 -13.56
N THR A 283 0.97 -24.97 -13.38
CA THR A 283 0.23 -23.71 -13.21
C THR A 283 0.18 -22.86 -14.48
N GLY A 284 1.03 -23.15 -15.47
CA GLY A 284 1.18 -22.33 -16.67
C GLY A 284 1.85 -20.96 -16.44
N ILE A 285 2.36 -20.69 -15.22
CA ILE A 285 3.04 -19.43 -14.90
C ILE A 285 4.36 -19.37 -15.66
N VAL A 286 4.58 -18.27 -16.36
CA VAL A 286 5.80 -17.97 -17.10
C VAL A 286 6.50 -16.78 -16.48
N VAL A 287 7.80 -16.92 -16.21
CA VAL A 287 8.68 -15.84 -15.79
C VAL A 287 9.90 -15.80 -16.70
N GLN A 288 10.46 -14.62 -16.89
CA GLN A 288 11.65 -14.48 -17.72
C GLN A 288 12.57 -13.38 -17.14
N CYS A 289 13.87 -13.61 -17.24
CA CYS A 289 14.87 -12.65 -16.80
C CYS A 289 16.05 -12.60 -17.79
N GLN A 290 16.45 -11.40 -18.21
CA GLN A 290 17.55 -11.16 -19.14
C GLN A 290 18.49 -10.04 -18.72
N ASN A 291 18.41 -9.61 -17.45
CA ASN A 291 19.04 -8.38 -16.96
C ASN A 291 20.56 -8.51 -16.74
N ASP A 292 21.05 -9.69 -16.37
CA ASP A 292 22.47 -9.93 -16.12
C ASP A 292 23.14 -10.67 -17.29
N ARG A 293 24.45 -10.47 -17.46
CA ARG A 293 25.29 -11.24 -18.41
C ARG A 293 25.47 -12.70 -17.97
N SER A 294 25.22 -12.99 -16.71
CA SER A 294 25.30 -14.32 -16.12
C SER A 294 23.96 -15.02 -16.21
N GLN A 295 23.89 -16.08 -17.02
CA GLN A 295 22.74 -16.99 -17.09
C GLN A 295 22.35 -17.51 -15.69
N HIS A 296 23.33 -17.75 -14.82
CA HIS A 296 23.07 -18.28 -13.48
C HIS A 296 22.36 -17.25 -12.59
N LYS A 297 22.74 -15.99 -12.64
CA LYS A 297 22.03 -14.92 -11.92
C LYS A 297 20.63 -14.71 -12.48
N ASN A 298 20.46 -14.67 -13.80
CA ASN A 298 19.15 -14.57 -14.44
C ASN A 298 18.24 -15.73 -14.03
N ARG A 299 18.79 -16.96 -13.94
CA ARG A 299 18.04 -18.13 -13.48
C ARG A 299 17.61 -17.99 -12.02
N ALA A 300 18.47 -17.53 -11.13
CA ALA A 300 18.17 -17.32 -9.72
C ALA A 300 17.06 -16.26 -9.57
N THR A 301 17.18 -15.14 -10.25
CA THR A 301 16.17 -14.07 -10.24
C THR A 301 14.82 -14.55 -10.79
N ALA A 302 14.83 -15.26 -11.93
CA ALA A 302 13.60 -15.84 -12.49
C ALA A 302 12.97 -16.86 -11.53
N MET A 303 13.78 -17.67 -10.84
CA MET A 303 13.29 -18.62 -9.85
C MET A 303 12.59 -17.91 -8.67
N ASN A 304 13.17 -16.81 -8.17
CA ASN A 304 12.55 -16.02 -7.10
C ASN A 304 11.23 -15.38 -7.56
N GLN A 305 11.18 -14.86 -8.79
CA GLN A 305 9.94 -14.36 -9.39
C GLN A 305 8.88 -15.45 -9.52
N LEU A 306 9.28 -16.68 -9.91
CA LEU A 306 8.35 -17.81 -10.02
C LEU A 306 7.79 -18.20 -8.65
N ARG A 307 8.65 -18.29 -7.62
CA ARG A 307 8.21 -18.58 -6.25
C ARG A 307 7.22 -17.55 -5.73
N ALA A 308 7.51 -16.26 -5.96
CA ALA A 308 6.61 -15.18 -5.59
C ALA A 308 5.22 -15.34 -6.26
N LYS A 309 5.18 -15.61 -7.57
CA LYS A 309 3.92 -15.81 -8.30
C LYS A 309 3.17 -17.09 -7.88
N LEU A 310 3.89 -18.15 -7.53
CA LEU A 310 3.27 -19.38 -7.02
C LEU A 310 2.66 -19.16 -5.64
N TRP A 311 3.36 -18.47 -4.75
CA TRP A 311 2.87 -18.15 -3.42
C TRP A 311 1.58 -17.32 -3.48
N GLU A 312 1.55 -16.29 -4.32
CA GLU A 312 0.36 -15.46 -4.45
C GLU A 312 -0.83 -16.21 -5.00
N ARG A 313 -0.60 -17.12 -5.97
CA ARG A 313 -1.66 -18.01 -6.46
C ARG A 313 -2.20 -18.92 -5.37
N GLU A 314 -1.35 -19.43 -4.49
CA GLU A 314 -1.76 -20.25 -3.36
C GLU A 314 -2.60 -19.44 -2.38
N MET A 315 -2.17 -18.20 -2.07
CA MET A 315 -2.93 -17.26 -1.24
C MET A 315 -4.25 -16.84 -1.89
N GLU A 316 -4.27 -16.68 -3.22
CA GLU A 316 -5.49 -16.36 -3.96
C GLU A 316 -6.45 -17.57 -3.97
N ALA A 317 -5.94 -18.79 -4.08
CA ALA A 317 -6.73 -20.00 -3.96
C ALA A 317 -7.34 -20.16 -2.56
N GLN A 318 -6.59 -19.84 -1.50
CA GLN A 318 -7.08 -19.84 -0.12
C GLN A 318 -8.14 -18.74 0.10
N ARG A 319 -7.89 -17.53 -0.44
CA ARG A 319 -8.88 -16.44 -0.41
C ARG A 319 -10.11 -16.75 -1.24
N ALA A 320 -9.96 -17.39 -2.39
CA ALA A 320 -11.07 -17.81 -3.23
C ALA A 320 -11.93 -18.89 -2.54
N GLN A 321 -11.34 -19.82 -1.81
CA GLN A 321 -12.08 -20.77 -0.98
C GLN A 321 -12.83 -20.07 0.18
N ALA A 322 -12.23 -19.07 0.81
CA ALA A 322 -12.88 -18.26 1.82
C ALA A 322 -14.00 -17.37 1.22
N ALA A 323 -13.76 -16.81 0.01
CA ALA A 323 -14.72 -16.00 -0.72
C ALA A 323 -15.87 -16.83 -1.34
N GLU A 324 -15.63 -18.08 -1.75
CA GLU A 324 -16.67 -18.98 -2.27
C GLU A 324 -17.73 -19.28 -1.20
N VAL A 325 -17.33 -19.26 0.08
CA VAL A 325 -18.25 -19.32 1.23
C VAL A 325 -19.04 -17.99 1.38
N GLU A 326 -18.48 -16.85 0.97
CA GLU A 326 -19.11 -15.53 1.04
C GLU A 326 -19.79 -15.11 -0.26
N GLU A 327 -19.37 -15.64 -1.40
CA GLU A 327 -19.76 -15.29 -2.77
C GLU A 327 -21.03 -15.99 -3.27
N SER A 328 -21.61 -16.87 -2.45
CA SER A 328 -23.02 -17.27 -2.71
C SER A 328 -23.98 -16.06 -2.71
N LYS A 329 -23.46 -14.81 -2.66
CA LYS A 329 -24.21 -13.56 -2.49
C LYS A 329 -23.99 -12.45 -3.51
N ALA A 330 -23.09 -12.50 -4.50
CA ALA A 330 -22.96 -11.41 -5.48
C ALA A 330 -22.42 -11.84 -6.85
N ASP A 331 -23.17 -11.51 -7.89
CA ASP A 331 -22.93 -11.73 -9.30
C ASP A 331 -21.84 -10.76 -9.84
N ILE A 332 -20.83 -11.24 -10.55
CA ILE A 332 -19.69 -10.44 -11.01
C ILE A 332 -19.72 -10.30 -12.54
N GLY A 333 -19.94 -9.07 -13.00
CA GLY A 333 -19.78 -8.66 -14.40
C GLY A 333 -18.63 -7.66 -14.57
N TRP A 334 -17.68 -7.97 -15.47
CA TRP A 334 -16.61 -7.12 -16.01
C TRP A 334 -15.44 -6.82 -15.08
N GLY A 335 -14.46 -7.68 -15.12
CA GLY A 335 -13.06 -7.60 -14.73
C GLY A 335 -12.60 -6.38 -13.92
N SER A 336 -12.00 -6.63 -12.81
CA SER A 336 -11.48 -5.76 -11.76
C SER A 336 -10.76 -4.49 -12.24
N GLN A 337 -11.51 -3.57 -12.84
CA GLN A 337 -11.02 -2.25 -13.16
C GLN A 337 -10.89 -1.44 -11.87
N ILE A 338 -9.65 -1.17 -11.45
CA ILE A 338 -9.41 -0.46 -10.20
C ILE A 338 -9.41 1.05 -10.38
N ARG A 339 -8.86 1.58 -11.48
CA ARG A 339 -8.73 3.04 -11.66
C ARG A 339 -8.99 3.45 -13.09
N SER A 340 -9.69 4.58 -13.26
CA SER A 340 -10.00 5.19 -14.56
C SER A 340 -9.33 6.55 -14.69
N TYR A 341 -8.55 6.72 -15.75
CA TYR A 341 -7.80 7.93 -16.11
C TYR A 341 -8.44 8.56 -17.32
N VAL A 342 -9.17 9.67 -17.13
CA VAL A 342 -9.87 10.40 -18.18
C VAL A 342 -9.19 11.76 -18.39
N LEU A 343 -8.15 11.77 -19.24
CA LEU A 343 -7.25 12.91 -19.35
C LEU A 343 -7.90 14.13 -20.02
N ASP A 344 -8.81 13.93 -20.95
CA ASP A 344 -9.56 15.00 -21.62
C ASP A 344 -10.55 15.73 -20.70
N GLN A 345 -10.92 15.12 -19.57
CA GLN A 345 -11.74 15.72 -18.53
C GLN A 345 -10.95 16.10 -17.28
N SER A 346 -9.62 15.96 -17.30
CA SER A 346 -8.74 16.17 -16.15
C SER A 346 -9.27 15.44 -14.90
N ARG A 347 -9.52 14.13 -15.03
CA ARG A 347 -10.12 13.32 -13.98
C ARG A 347 -9.48 11.94 -13.88
N ILE A 348 -9.01 11.61 -12.70
CA ILE A 348 -8.59 10.25 -12.35
C ILE A 348 -9.41 9.81 -11.15
N LYS A 349 -10.03 8.64 -11.23
CA LYS A 349 -10.90 8.11 -10.18
C LYS A 349 -10.55 6.65 -9.89
N ASP A 350 -10.33 6.34 -8.62
CA ASP A 350 -10.32 4.96 -8.13
C ASP A 350 -11.77 4.49 -7.95
N LEU A 351 -12.09 3.35 -8.53
CA LEU A 351 -13.46 2.84 -8.56
C LEU A 351 -13.82 2.07 -7.30
N ARG A 352 -12.83 1.63 -6.54
CA ARG A 352 -13.01 0.87 -5.29
C ARG A 352 -13.26 1.79 -4.11
N THR A 353 -12.46 2.85 -3.99
CA THR A 353 -12.54 3.82 -2.89
C THR A 353 -13.40 5.05 -3.22
N GLY A 354 -13.62 5.30 -4.51
CA GLY A 354 -14.33 6.50 -4.97
C GLY A 354 -13.49 7.78 -4.96
N VAL A 355 -12.22 7.71 -4.53
CA VAL A 355 -11.31 8.87 -4.53
C VAL A 355 -11.10 9.38 -5.95
N GLU A 356 -11.21 10.70 -6.12
CA GLU A 356 -11.11 11.37 -7.41
C GLU A 356 -10.14 12.56 -7.35
N VAL A 357 -9.25 12.69 -8.34
CA VAL A 357 -8.25 13.75 -8.43
C VAL A 357 -8.34 14.43 -9.78
N GLY A 358 -8.37 15.78 -9.78
CA GLY A 358 -8.41 16.60 -11.00
C GLY A 358 -7.03 16.90 -11.58
N ASN A 359 -5.97 16.86 -10.78
CA ASN A 359 -4.60 17.10 -11.27
C ASN A 359 -4.01 15.81 -11.85
N THR A 360 -4.44 15.50 -13.08
CA THR A 360 -4.01 14.26 -13.76
C THR A 360 -2.51 14.20 -14.03
N GLN A 361 -1.88 15.36 -14.26
CA GLN A 361 -0.44 15.40 -14.52
C GLN A 361 0.37 15.04 -13.27
N ALA A 362 -0.01 15.52 -12.09
CA ALA A 362 0.66 15.17 -10.85
C ALA A 362 0.60 13.66 -10.59
N VAL A 363 -0.56 13.04 -10.84
CA VAL A 363 -0.74 11.58 -10.70
C VAL A 363 0.16 10.82 -11.68
N LEU A 364 0.19 11.21 -12.96
CA LEU A 364 1.07 10.60 -13.96
C LEU A 364 2.57 10.85 -13.68
N ASP A 365 2.87 11.87 -12.89
CA ASP A 365 4.21 12.17 -12.38
C ASP A 365 4.49 11.54 -10.99
N GLY A 366 3.67 10.56 -10.58
CA GLY A 366 3.93 9.71 -9.41
C GLY A 366 3.24 10.17 -8.12
N ASP A 367 2.21 11.02 -8.17
CA ASP A 367 1.42 11.40 -6.99
C ASP A 367 0.28 10.40 -6.75
N LEU A 368 0.63 9.21 -6.23
CA LEU A 368 -0.30 8.10 -6.02
C LEU A 368 -0.72 7.91 -4.57
N ASP A 369 -0.06 8.58 -3.63
CA ASP A 369 -0.23 8.34 -2.18
C ASP A 369 -1.69 8.41 -1.74
N GLY A 370 -2.44 9.41 -2.22
CA GLY A 370 -3.84 9.57 -1.88
C GLY A 370 -4.74 8.41 -2.31
N PHE A 371 -4.44 7.74 -3.44
CA PHE A 371 -5.16 6.56 -3.90
C PHE A 371 -4.75 5.32 -3.12
N ILE A 372 -3.44 5.11 -2.96
CA ILE A 372 -2.87 3.94 -2.27
C ILE A 372 -3.32 3.93 -0.82
N GLU A 373 -3.17 5.05 -0.09
CA GLU A 373 -3.59 5.15 1.31
C GLU A 373 -5.10 4.94 1.48
N ALA A 374 -5.92 5.50 0.59
CA ALA A 374 -7.36 5.29 0.64
C ALA A 374 -7.73 3.82 0.45
N SER A 375 -7.05 3.12 -0.47
CA SER A 375 -7.24 1.69 -0.72
C SER A 375 -6.82 0.84 0.48
N LEU A 376 -5.65 1.14 1.06
CA LEU A 376 -5.15 0.46 2.26
C LEU A 376 -6.04 0.71 3.49
N LYS A 377 -6.52 1.95 3.68
CA LYS A 377 -7.47 2.29 4.75
C LYS A 377 -8.81 1.60 4.58
N ALA A 378 -9.23 1.34 3.35
CA ALA A 378 -10.45 0.57 3.04
C ALA A 378 -10.29 -0.95 3.27
N GLY A 379 -9.07 -1.43 3.55
CA GLY A 379 -8.79 -2.85 3.79
C GLY A 379 -8.75 -3.70 2.52
N LEU A 380 -8.41 -3.07 1.37
CA LEU A 380 -8.29 -3.73 0.07
C LEU A 380 -6.94 -4.45 -0.07
#